data_e16d29082b172d5f1c23b677cd862cbb
#
_entry.id   e16d29082b172d5f1c23b677cd862cbb
#
_cell.length_a   1.000
_cell.length_b   1.000
_cell.length_c   1.000
_cell.angle_alpha   90.00
_cell.angle_beta   90.00
_cell.angle_gamma   90.00
#
_symmetry.space_group_name_H-M   'P 1'
#
loop_
_entity.id
_entity.type
_entity.pdbx_description
1 polymer ?
#
loop_
_entity_poly.entity_id
_entity_poly.type
_entity_poly.pdbx_seq_one_letter_code
_entity_poly.pdbx_strand_id
1 'polypeptide(L)'
;MPARPVRQTDLDKKLVYDLSSRKIPTGRQFRHVKRFLNPREFLVIKICLAVIILNLIYLAVVFVQQHLQYTPLPGGEYSEGVVGFPQTINPLYAVNRDIDGDLSRLIYSSLFKYDQDGRLQPDLAAEVSINPGNTEYLIKIKDNVKWHNGGILTAGDVLFTFNLIQDPNYHSPLRSALTGVTAQIIDDTTIKFTLPSPYAPFPELLTFGILPQSLWENIGPKAAILSDLNLKPVGSGPFKFKSLVKNSAGDLKDYYLTANSDYYGQVPYLKSLDFKFFVDYSKAIKALNDNKIKGLSYLPFESRQDLLAKKSLNWHELVQPRVIAVFFNADKNKALADKGLRLALARALDKDQIINELFGGLYQRVDGPILPQNFAYAAGIIKHDYDPAAAAATFKDKPLALTLTVIDSGSNLALASKIKDYWTAAGVTVTLRAVTSEQAAGIIRDRDFEALLYGEAVGGDPDVYAFWHSSQTGSKGLNLSNYNNPEADKLLVEARVNTNLDERIAKYRKFQEIIAADVPAIFLYSPTYTYVQSQELKGFSGTMAVEPADRFDSISHWYLKTKNTLKW
;
A
#
# COMPACT_ATOMS: atom_id res chain seq x y z
N MET A 1 50.60 75.47 -48.97
CA MET A 1 50.58 74.00 -48.87
C MET A 1 49.12 73.56 -49.13
N PRO A 2 48.85 72.72 -50.14
CA PRO A 2 47.49 72.24 -50.41
C PRO A 2 47.07 71.21 -49.38
N ALA A 3 45.91 71.39 -48.84
CA ALA A 3 45.26 70.47 -47.87
C ALA A 3 45.14 69.07 -48.53
N ARG A 4 45.62 68.04 -47.86
CA ARG A 4 45.42 66.63 -48.28
C ARG A 4 43.90 66.32 -48.36
N PRO A 5 43.44 65.70 -49.46
CA PRO A 5 42.01 65.31 -49.54
C PRO A 5 41.69 64.32 -48.43
N VAL A 6 40.73 64.62 -47.61
CA VAL A 6 40.20 63.75 -46.56
C VAL A 6 39.63 62.51 -47.25
N ARG A 7 40.17 61.34 -46.95
CA ARG A 7 39.68 60.08 -47.53
C ARG A 7 38.21 59.85 -47.09
N GLN A 8 37.39 59.46 -48.04
CA GLN A 8 35.96 59.18 -47.81
C GLN A 8 35.75 58.27 -46.60
N THR A 9 36.70 57.33 -46.37
CA THR A 9 36.75 56.46 -45.21
C THR A 9 36.89 57.16 -43.84
N ASP A 10 37.59 58.35 -43.84
CA ASP A 10 37.79 59.12 -42.59
C ASP A 10 36.58 60.00 -42.29
N LEU A 11 35.89 60.47 -43.35
CA LEU A 11 34.57 61.14 -43.20
C LEU A 11 33.50 60.17 -42.71
N ASP A 12 33.47 58.97 -43.25
CA ASP A 12 32.54 57.90 -42.84
C ASP A 12 32.80 57.46 -41.41
N LYS A 13 34.08 57.36 -40.97
CA LYS A 13 34.44 57.13 -39.58
C LYS A 13 33.99 58.23 -38.65
N LYS A 14 34.18 59.51 -39.05
CA LYS A 14 33.66 60.62 -38.28
C LYS A 14 32.14 60.61 -38.14
N LEU A 15 31.45 60.21 -39.18
CA LEU A 15 29.96 60.10 -39.14
C LEU A 15 29.45 59.02 -38.21
N VAL A 16 30.26 57.95 -38.04
CA VAL A 16 29.90 56.84 -37.14
C VAL A 16 30.37 57.10 -35.71
N TYR A 17 31.52 57.77 -35.51
CA TYR A 17 32.11 57.99 -34.19
C TYR A 17 31.89 59.39 -33.60
N ASP A 18 31.43 60.36 -34.38
CA ASP A 18 31.12 61.71 -33.89
C ASP A 18 29.68 61.76 -33.32
N LEU A 19 29.54 61.04 -32.22
CA LEU A 19 28.28 60.95 -31.48
C LEU A 19 28.40 61.78 -30.22
N SER A 20 28.03 63.02 -30.33
CA SER A 20 28.19 64.02 -29.30
C SER A 20 27.47 63.71 -27.94
N SER A 21 26.65 62.70 -27.81
CA SER A 21 26.01 62.39 -26.52
C SER A 21 25.42 60.99 -26.35
N ARG A 22 25.51 60.07 -27.28
CA ARG A 22 24.96 58.72 -27.13
C ARG A 22 26.03 57.67 -27.20
N LYS A 23 26.26 56.98 -26.09
CA LYS A 23 27.20 55.85 -25.98
C LYS A 23 26.79 54.61 -26.80
N ILE A 24 25.59 54.58 -27.37
CA ILE A 24 25.04 53.44 -28.12
C ILE A 24 24.73 53.87 -29.56
N PRO A 25 25.27 53.18 -30.61
CA PRO A 25 24.98 53.48 -32.01
C PRO A 25 23.50 53.35 -32.36
N THR A 26 23.01 54.24 -33.23
CA THR A 26 21.62 54.15 -33.72
C THR A 26 21.47 53.06 -34.79
N GLY A 27 20.25 52.50 -34.98
CA GLY A 27 19.98 51.46 -35.97
C GLY A 27 20.36 51.82 -37.41
N ARG A 28 20.42 53.16 -37.78
CA ARG A 28 20.89 53.65 -39.08
C ARG A 28 22.42 53.53 -39.22
N GLN A 29 23.17 53.68 -38.13
CA GLN A 29 24.65 53.55 -38.11
C GLN A 29 25.06 52.11 -38.27
N PHE A 30 24.31 51.13 -37.76
CA PHE A 30 24.55 49.69 -37.96
C PHE A 30 24.52 49.26 -39.45
N ARG A 31 23.75 49.94 -40.32
CA ARG A 31 23.70 49.66 -41.77
C ARG A 31 25.03 49.87 -42.46
N HIS A 32 25.89 50.76 -41.95
CA HIS A 32 27.18 51.13 -42.57
C HIS A 32 28.37 50.35 -41.98
N VAL A 33 28.14 49.49 -40.95
CA VAL A 33 29.22 48.71 -40.27
C VAL A 33 30.06 47.90 -41.26
N LYS A 34 29.47 47.36 -42.33
CA LYS A 34 30.21 46.62 -43.38
C LYS A 34 31.26 47.42 -44.09
N ARG A 35 31.22 48.78 -44.11
CA ARG A 35 32.19 49.66 -44.79
C ARG A 35 33.43 49.98 -43.95
N PHE A 36 33.37 49.68 -42.62
CA PHE A 36 34.41 50.08 -41.68
C PHE A 36 35.17 48.91 -41.11
N LEU A 37 34.65 47.68 -41.28
CA LEU A 37 35.27 46.46 -40.73
C LEU A 37 36.10 45.75 -41.79
N ASN A 38 37.29 45.28 -41.37
CA ASN A 38 38.08 44.39 -42.19
C ASN A 38 37.37 43.03 -42.32
N PRO A 39 37.61 42.25 -43.40
CA PRO A 39 36.97 40.93 -43.57
C PRO A 39 37.14 39.99 -42.37
N ARG A 40 38.29 40.08 -41.67
CA ARG A 40 38.56 39.29 -40.45
C ARG A 40 37.71 39.72 -39.26
N GLU A 41 37.55 41.03 -39.05
CA GLU A 41 36.71 41.58 -37.97
C GLU A 41 35.23 41.28 -38.22
N PHE A 42 34.77 41.35 -39.46
CA PHE A 42 33.43 40.97 -39.84
C PHE A 42 33.14 39.47 -39.63
N LEU A 43 34.15 38.60 -39.89
CA LEU A 43 34.08 37.18 -39.59
C LEU A 43 33.96 36.93 -38.09
N VAL A 44 34.77 37.60 -37.27
CA VAL A 44 34.70 37.48 -35.79
C VAL A 44 33.33 37.93 -35.28
N ILE A 45 32.75 39.02 -35.75
CA ILE A 45 31.43 39.47 -35.37
C ILE A 45 30.36 38.44 -35.73
N LYS A 46 30.44 37.81 -36.92
CA LYS A 46 29.52 36.73 -37.30
C LYS A 46 29.65 35.51 -36.39
N ILE A 47 30.88 35.14 -36.03
CA ILE A 47 31.13 34.03 -35.11
C ILE A 47 30.53 34.36 -33.72
N CYS A 48 30.81 35.56 -33.20
CA CYS A 48 30.27 36.01 -31.93
C CYS A 48 28.71 36.04 -31.95
N LEU A 49 28.11 36.52 -33.03
CA LEU A 49 26.66 36.53 -33.18
C LEU A 49 26.08 35.11 -33.25
N ALA A 50 26.75 34.20 -33.98
CA ALA A 50 26.35 32.81 -34.02
C ALA A 50 26.47 32.13 -32.65
N VAL A 51 27.53 32.40 -31.89
CA VAL A 51 27.69 31.92 -30.52
C VAL A 51 26.61 32.47 -29.59
N ILE A 52 26.27 33.75 -29.70
CA ILE A 52 25.19 34.37 -28.93
C ILE A 52 23.83 33.70 -29.26
N ILE A 53 23.55 33.51 -30.55
CA ILE A 53 22.32 32.87 -30.99
C ILE A 53 22.24 31.42 -30.46
N LEU A 54 23.34 30.66 -30.57
CA LEU A 54 23.40 29.30 -30.04
C LEU A 54 23.19 29.24 -28.52
N ASN A 55 23.80 30.18 -27.77
CA ASN A 55 23.57 30.29 -26.33
C ASN A 55 22.14 30.68 -26.01
N LEU A 56 21.53 31.59 -26.77
CA LEU A 56 20.11 31.94 -26.57
C LEU A 56 19.17 30.76 -26.86
N ILE A 57 19.47 30.00 -27.91
CA ILE A 57 18.72 28.75 -28.20
C ILE A 57 18.95 27.75 -27.08
N TYR A 58 20.18 27.55 -26.63
CA TYR A 58 20.47 26.67 -25.51
C TYR A 58 19.72 27.07 -24.23
N LEU A 59 19.77 28.35 -23.86
CA LEU A 59 19.05 28.89 -22.72
C LEU A 59 17.53 28.75 -22.88
N ALA A 60 16.99 28.95 -24.08
CA ALA A 60 15.56 28.74 -24.36
C ALA A 60 15.18 27.27 -24.21
N VAL A 61 16.00 26.32 -24.69
CA VAL A 61 15.80 24.89 -24.52
C VAL A 61 15.85 24.51 -23.05
N VAL A 62 16.85 24.96 -22.32
CA VAL A 62 16.98 24.73 -20.87
C VAL A 62 15.79 25.30 -20.11
N PHE A 63 15.38 26.54 -20.44
CA PHE A 63 14.22 27.19 -19.86
C PHE A 63 12.94 26.36 -20.09
N VAL A 64 12.69 25.95 -21.35
CA VAL A 64 11.54 25.10 -21.69
C VAL A 64 11.61 23.78 -20.93
N GLN A 65 12.75 23.11 -20.88
CA GLN A 65 12.91 21.84 -20.16
C GLN A 65 12.64 21.99 -18.66
N GLN A 66 13.12 23.07 -18.04
CA GLN A 66 12.93 23.31 -16.61
C GLN A 66 11.49 23.75 -16.25
N HIS A 67 10.79 24.41 -17.16
CA HIS A 67 9.43 24.92 -16.94
C HIS A 67 8.34 24.10 -17.64
N LEU A 68 8.74 23.05 -18.40
CA LEU A 68 7.78 22.14 -19.02
C LEU A 68 7.22 21.20 -17.95
N GLN A 69 5.93 21.35 -17.65
CA GLN A 69 5.19 20.45 -16.78
C GLN A 69 4.24 19.58 -17.59
N TYR A 70 4.23 18.29 -17.26
CA TYR A 70 3.29 17.34 -17.82
C TYR A 70 2.04 17.32 -16.95
N THR A 71 0.97 17.99 -17.41
CA THR A 71 -0.31 18.01 -16.71
C THR A 71 -1.14 16.80 -17.13
N PRO A 72 -1.69 16.01 -16.19
CA PRO A 72 -2.58 14.91 -16.49
C PRO A 72 -3.80 15.38 -17.31
N LEU A 73 -4.20 14.58 -18.29
CA LEU A 73 -5.42 14.79 -19.06
C LEU A 73 -6.37 13.59 -18.88
N PRO A 74 -7.70 13.85 -18.79
CA PRO A 74 -8.69 12.81 -18.81
C PRO A 74 -8.60 11.95 -20.08
N GLY A 75 -8.77 10.65 -19.92
CA GLY A 75 -8.83 9.68 -21.02
C GLY A 75 -7.80 8.57 -20.92
N GLY A 76 -7.92 7.62 -21.84
CA GLY A 76 -7.14 6.39 -21.84
C GLY A 76 -7.85 5.27 -21.10
N GLU A 77 -7.45 4.05 -21.44
CA GLU A 77 -8.00 2.81 -20.91
C GLU A 77 -6.84 2.00 -20.32
N TYR A 78 -7.00 1.56 -19.10
CA TYR A 78 -6.02 0.74 -18.40
C TYR A 78 -6.57 -0.66 -18.25
N SER A 79 -5.77 -1.67 -18.58
CA SER A 79 -6.14 -3.07 -18.44
C SER A 79 -5.25 -3.77 -17.43
N GLU A 80 -5.87 -4.46 -16.47
CA GLU A 80 -5.18 -5.20 -15.41
C GLU A 80 -5.48 -6.69 -15.52
N GLY A 81 -4.44 -7.50 -15.47
CA GLY A 81 -4.55 -8.95 -15.35
C GLY A 81 -4.68 -9.36 -13.89
N VAL A 82 -5.58 -10.27 -13.62
CA VAL A 82 -5.82 -10.84 -12.30
C VAL A 82 -5.89 -12.36 -12.41
N VAL A 83 -5.23 -13.08 -11.50
CA VAL A 83 -5.29 -14.55 -11.48
C VAL A 83 -6.40 -14.99 -10.53
N GLY A 84 -7.37 -15.73 -11.07
CA GLY A 84 -8.60 -16.13 -10.40
C GLY A 84 -9.82 -15.39 -10.98
N PHE A 85 -10.97 -15.50 -10.32
CA PHE A 85 -12.24 -14.96 -10.79
C PHE A 85 -13.04 -14.33 -9.64
N PRO A 86 -13.71 -13.18 -9.85
CA PRO A 86 -14.61 -12.61 -8.86
C PRO A 86 -15.85 -13.48 -8.70
N GLN A 87 -16.37 -13.52 -7.51
CA GLN A 87 -17.59 -14.29 -7.20
C GLN A 87 -18.70 -13.39 -6.64
N THR A 88 -18.34 -12.47 -5.74
CA THR A 88 -19.30 -11.66 -5.01
C THR A 88 -18.73 -10.27 -4.75
N ILE A 89 -18.92 -9.37 -5.71
CA ILE A 89 -18.49 -7.97 -5.60
C ILE A 89 -19.50 -7.23 -4.71
N ASN A 90 -19.46 -7.55 -3.41
CA ASN A 90 -20.40 -7.03 -2.41
C ASN A 90 -19.64 -6.78 -1.11
N PRO A 91 -19.69 -5.56 -0.56
CA PRO A 91 -18.98 -5.18 0.67
C PRO A 91 -19.24 -6.10 1.87
N LEU A 92 -20.38 -6.76 1.93
CA LEU A 92 -20.70 -7.70 3.01
C LEU A 92 -19.78 -8.93 3.01
N TYR A 93 -19.21 -9.32 1.86
CA TYR A 93 -18.51 -10.59 1.65
C TYR A 93 -17.11 -10.44 1.05
N ALA A 94 -16.81 -9.29 0.42
CA ALA A 94 -15.62 -9.07 -0.41
C ALA A 94 -14.29 -9.15 0.36
N VAL A 95 -14.29 -8.93 1.67
CA VAL A 95 -13.07 -8.89 2.52
C VAL A 95 -12.28 -10.21 2.56
N ASN A 96 -12.89 -11.33 2.20
CA ASN A 96 -12.21 -12.64 2.23
C ASN A 96 -11.58 -13.03 0.89
N ARG A 97 -11.68 -12.18 -0.14
CA ARG A 97 -11.23 -12.48 -1.50
C ARG A 97 -10.64 -11.25 -2.15
N ASP A 98 -9.36 -11.30 -2.47
CA ASP A 98 -8.62 -10.18 -3.02
C ASP A 98 -9.29 -9.57 -4.26
N ILE A 99 -9.78 -10.41 -5.19
CA ILE A 99 -10.40 -9.94 -6.45
C ILE A 99 -11.75 -9.25 -6.20
N ASP A 100 -12.57 -9.81 -5.31
CA ASP A 100 -13.85 -9.22 -4.93
C ASP A 100 -13.61 -7.91 -4.17
N GLY A 101 -12.59 -7.86 -3.30
CA GLY A 101 -12.11 -6.68 -2.61
C GLY A 101 -11.63 -5.58 -3.55
N ASP A 102 -10.82 -5.93 -4.54
CA ASP A 102 -10.31 -5.03 -5.59
C ASP A 102 -11.44 -4.29 -6.31
N LEU A 103 -12.42 -5.05 -6.80
CA LEU A 103 -13.56 -4.50 -7.53
C LEU A 103 -14.51 -3.73 -6.60
N SER A 104 -14.70 -4.23 -5.37
CA SER A 104 -15.51 -3.55 -4.36
C SER A 104 -14.94 -2.18 -4.00
N ARG A 105 -13.62 -2.06 -3.80
CA ARG A 105 -12.92 -0.80 -3.50
C ARG A 105 -13.09 0.26 -4.59
N LEU A 106 -13.13 -0.15 -5.84
CA LEU A 106 -13.31 0.76 -6.97
C LEU A 106 -14.76 1.24 -7.15
N ILE A 107 -15.72 0.42 -6.71
CA ILE A 107 -17.16 0.63 -6.98
C ILE A 107 -17.89 1.24 -5.79
N TYR A 108 -17.54 0.86 -4.58
CA TYR A 108 -18.19 1.34 -3.37
C TYR A 108 -17.30 2.33 -2.61
N SER A 109 -17.92 3.20 -1.83
CA SER A 109 -17.23 4.07 -0.89
C SER A 109 -17.52 3.61 0.53
N SER A 110 -16.61 3.92 1.46
CA SER A 110 -16.68 3.59 2.87
C SER A 110 -16.65 4.84 3.74
N LEU A 111 -16.93 4.75 5.02
CA LEU A 111 -16.80 5.91 5.92
C LEU A 111 -15.33 6.33 6.06
N PHE A 112 -14.44 5.36 6.16
CA PHE A 112 -12.98 5.56 6.20
C PHE A 112 -12.29 4.66 5.20
N LYS A 113 -11.08 5.02 4.77
CA LYS A 113 -10.21 4.22 3.92
C LYS A 113 -8.75 4.40 4.33
N TYR A 114 -7.88 3.53 3.90
CA TYR A 114 -6.44 3.74 4.03
C TYR A 114 -5.92 4.63 2.91
N ASP A 115 -4.91 5.43 3.21
CA ASP A 115 -4.15 6.16 2.19
C ASP A 115 -2.99 5.30 1.66
N GLN A 116 -2.26 5.85 0.71
CA GLN A 116 -1.11 5.22 0.05
C GLN A 116 0.02 4.77 1.00
N ASP A 117 0.04 5.27 2.24
CA ASP A 117 1.01 4.94 3.28
C ASP A 117 0.42 4.02 4.36
N GLY A 118 -0.81 3.51 4.14
CA GLY A 118 -1.52 2.63 5.06
C GLY A 118 -2.09 3.34 6.29
N ARG A 119 -2.28 4.67 6.24
CA ARG A 119 -2.88 5.43 7.32
C ARG A 119 -4.38 5.59 7.08
N LEU A 120 -5.16 5.38 8.13
CA LEU A 120 -6.60 5.57 8.05
C LEU A 120 -6.96 7.03 7.80
N GLN A 121 -7.80 7.28 6.80
CA GLN A 121 -8.29 8.60 6.40
C GLN A 121 -9.81 8.59 6.28
N PRO A 122 -10.49 9.73 6.53
CA PRO A 122 -11.90 9.90 6.20
C PRO A 122 -12.12 9.74 4.68
N ASP A 123 -13.19 9.00 4.31
CA ASP A 123 -13.64 8.89 2.91
C ASP A 123 -15.02 9.53 2.75
N LEU A 124 -16.13 8.83 3.07
CA LEU A 124 -17.46 9.45 3.14
C LEU A 124 -17.61 10.33 4.40
N ALA A 125 -16.90 10.03 5.48
CA ALA A 125 -16.93 10.85 6.68
C ALA A 125 -16.40 12.26 6.38
N ALA A 126 -17.20 13.28 6.69
CA ALA A 126 -16.81 14.70 6.62
C ALA A 126 -16.33 15.20 7.97
N GLU A 127 -17.03 14.81 9.05
CA GLU A 127 -16.72 15.19 10.42
C GLU A 127 -16.89 13.98 11.35
N VAL A 128 -16.04 13.86 12.34
CA VAL A 128 -16.09 12.82 13.37
C VAL A 128 -15.97 13.46 14.74
N SER A 129 -16.94 13.20 15.62
CA SER A 129 -16.91 13.64 17.01
C SER A 129 -17.03 12.42 17.93
N ILE A 130 -16.19 12.38 18.97
CA ILE A 130 -16.11 11.29 19.92
C ILE A 130 -16.49 11.85 21.29
N ASN A 131 -17.35 11.15 22.03
CA ASN A 131 -17.71 11.57 23.39
C ASN A 131 -16.54 11.40 24.36
N PRO A 132 -16.53 12.08 25.53
CA PRO A 132 -15.47 11.97 26.52
C PRO A 132 -15.20 10.55 27.03
N GLY A 133 -16.19 9.66 26.93
CA GLY A 133 -16.09 8.24 27.33
C GLY A 133 -15.48 7.34 26.25
N ASN A 134 -15.17 7.86 25.07
CA ASN A 134 -14.67 7.12 23.91
C ASN A 134 -15.56 5.92 23.48
N THR A 135 -16.86 6.01 23.77
CA THR A 135 -17.85 4.96 23.48
C THR A 135 -18.88 5.39 22.45
N GLU A 136 -18.98 6.68 22.12
CA GLU A 136 -19.90 7.16 21.09
C GLU A 136 -19.13 7.93 20.02
N TYR A 137 -19.35 7.53 18.77
CA TYR A 137 -18.80 8.16 17.58
C TYR A 137 -19.94 8.75 16.76
N LEU A 138 -19.99 10.07 16.68
CA LEU A 138 -20.92 10.81 15.82
C LEU A 138 -20.20 11.12 14.52
N ILE A 139 -20.68 10.55 13.42
CA ILE A 139 -20.06 10.69 12.10
C ILE A 139 -21.05 11.39 11.17
N LYS A 140 -20.65 12.57 10.67
CA LYS A 140 -21.36 13.26 9.61
C LYS A 140 -20.76 12.86 8.27
N ILE A 141 -21.57 12.38 7.34
CA ILE A 141 -21.16 12.06 5.98
C ILE A 141 -21.18 13.29 5.08
N LYS A 142 -20.44 13.25 3.98
CA LYS A 142 -20.41 14.29 2.95
C LYS A 142 -21.79 14.49 2.33
N ASP A 143 -22.16 15.73 2.09
CA ASP A 143 -23.42 16.10 1.45
C ASP A 143 -23.43 15.76 -0.05
N ASN A 144 -24.62 15.45 -0.58
CA ASN A 144 -24.87 15.27 -2.01
C ASN A 144 -24.01 14.18 -2.71
N VAL A 145 -23.57 13.18 -1.98
CA VAL A 145 -22.89 12.01 -2.55
C VAL A 145 -23.90 11.22 -3.39
N LYS A 146 -23.56 10.98 -4.66
CA LYS A 146 -24.44 10.27 -5.59
C LYS A 146 -24.06 8.79 -5.74
N TRP A 147 -25.08 7.96 -5.75
CA TRP A 147 -24.96 6.61 -6.27
C TRP A 147 -24.74 6.61 -7.79
N HIS A 148 -24.16 5.55 -8.34
CA HIS A 148 -23.92 5.41 -9.79
C HIS A 148 -25.21 5.49 -10.65
N ASN A 149 -26.37 5.24 -10.05
CA ASN A 149 -27.69 5.35 -10.67
C ASN A 149 -28.33 6.75 -10.48
N GLY A 150 -27.65 7.69 -9.84
CA GLY A 150 -28.09 9.08 -9.64
C GLY A 150 -28.82 9.35 -8.33
N GLY A 151 -29.16 8.34 -7.53
CA GLY A 151 -29.72 8.53 -6.19
C GLY A 151 -28.72 9.20 -5.23
N ILE A 152 -29.20 9.70 -4.10
CA ILE A 152 -28.36 10.32 -3.05
C ILE A 152 -28.09 9.30 -1.97
N LEU A 153 -26.82 9.22 -1.54
CA LEU A 153 -26.40 8.40 -0.40
C LEU A 153 -26.70 9.15 0.90
N THR A 154 -27.31 8.46 1.86
CA THR A 154 -27.71 9.02 3.16
C THR A 154 -27.16 8.20 4.32
N ALA A 155 -27.31 8.71 5.54
CA ALA A 155 -27.03 7.95 6.77
C ALA A 155 -27.91 6.69 6.89
N GLY A 156 -29.07 6.66 6.21
CA GLY A 156 -29.92 5.49 6.07
C GLY A 156 -29.24 4.32 5.40
N ASP A 157 -28.50 4.55 4.32
CA ASP A 157 -27.74 3.52 3.60
C ASP A 157 -26.61 2.96 4.47
N VAL A 158 -25.96 3.82 5.27
CA VAL A 158 -24.91 3.41 6.21
C VAL A 158 -25.49 2.50 7.29
N LEU A 159 -26.59 2.92 7.92
CA LEU A 159 -27.29 2.12 8.95
C LEU A 159 -27.79 0.80 8.36
N PHE A 160 -28.37 0.84 7.17
CA PHE A 160 -28.85 -0.35 6.47
C PHE A 160 -27.70 -1.36 6.26
N THR A 161 -26.58 -0.94 5.72
CA THR A 161 -25.40 -1.79 5.49
C THR A 161 -24.87 -2.37 6.81
N PHE A 162 -24.75 -1.53 7.83
CA PHE A 162 -24.33 -1.96 9.16
C PHE A 162 -25.27 -3.04 9.73
N ASN A 163 -26.59 -2.87 9.61
CA ASN A 163 -27.56 -3.85 10.06
C ASN A 163 -27.46 -5.18 9.31
N LEU A 164 -27.21 -5.16 8.00
CA LEU A 164 -26.96 -6.38 7.22
C LEU A 164 -25.70 -7.12 7.70
N ILE A 165 -24.64 -6.39 8.04
CA ILE A 165 -23.42 -6.98 8.61
C ILE A 165 -23.71 -7.65 9.96
N GLN A 166 -24.55 -7.04 10.80
CA GLN A 166 -24.90 -7.54 12.12
C GLN A 166 -25.87 -8.73 12.08
N ASP A 167 -26.69 -8.85 11.03
CA ASP A 167 -27.64 -9.96 10.91
C ASP A 167 -26.90 -11.29 10.66
N PRO A 168 -27.00 -12.28 11.59
CA PRO A 168 -26.33 -13.57 11.46
C PRO A 168 -26.71 -14.35 10.20
N ASN A 169 -27.89 -14.10 9.64
CA ASN A 169 -28.37 -14.81 8.46
C ASN A 169 -27.65 -14.42 7.17
N TYR A 170 -27.02 -13.22 7.12
CA TYR A 170 -26.17 -12.79 5.99
C TYR A 170 -24.77 -13.41 6.03
N HIS A 171 -24.36 -14.00 7.16
CA HIS A 171 -23.03 -14.63 7.31
C HIS A 171 -21.86 -13.73 6.94
N SER A 172 -21.98 -12.41 7.18
CA SER A 172 -20.89 -11.48 6.90
C SER A 172 -19.67 -11.79 7.78
N PRO A 173 -18.46 -11.91 7.22
CA PRO A 173 -17.24 -12.09 8.01
C PRO A 173 -16.92 -10.88 8.90
N LEU A 174 -17.44 -9.69 8.57
CA LEU A 174 -17.26 -8.45 9.34
C LEU A 174 -18.03 -8.46 10.67
N ARG A 175 -19.04 -9.32 10.81
CA ARG A 175 -19.94 -9.36 11.97
C ARG A 175 -19.21 -9.50 13.31
N SER A 176 -18.21 -10.36 13.37
CA SER A 176 -17.50 -10.63 14.64
C SER A 176 -16.79 -9.39 15.18
N ALA A 177 -16.19 -8.58 14.30
CA ALA A 177 -15.48 -7.36 14.68
C ALA A 177 -16.41 -6.25 15.19
N LEU A 178 -17.67 -6.23 14.75
CA LEU A 178 -18.68 -5.24 15.13
C LEU A 178 -19.64 -5.73 16.23
N THR A 179 -19.36 -6.87 16.87
CA THR A 179 -20.23 -7.44 17.90
C THR A 179 -20.43 -6.47 19.06
N GLY A 180 -21.71 -6.22 19.42
CA GLY A 180 -22.10 -5.33 20.53
C GLY A 180 -22.10 -3.84 20.17
N VAL A 181 -21.62 -3.45 18.99
CA VAL A 181 -21.77 -2.07 18.49
C VAL A 181 -23.22 -1.87 18.06
N THR A 182 -23.78 -0.70 18.35
CA THR A 182 -25.09 -0.26 17.86
C THR A 182 -24.96 1.01 17.04
N ALA A 183 -25.86 1.22 16.10
CA ALA A 183 -25.88 2.42 15.26
C ALA A 183 -27.28 3.05 15.22
N GLN A 184 -27.35 4.38 15.15
CA GLN A 184 -28.58 5.17 15.13
C GLN A 184 -28.43 6.37 14.19
N ILE A 185 -29.43 6.61 13.35
CA ILE A 185 -29.53 7.84 12.55
C ILE A 185 -29.89 9.00 13.46
N ILE A 186 -29.19 10.12 13.30
CA ILE A 186 -29.51 11.40 13.94
C ILE A 186 -30.28 12.29 12.94
N ASP A 187 -29.79 12.36 11.70
CA ASP A 187 -30.43 13.01 10.56
C ASP A 187 -29.96 12.34 9.25
N ASP A 188 -30.38 12.85 8.08
CA ASP A 188 -30.08 12.26 6.77
C ASP A 188 -28.58 12.14 6.46
N THR A 189 -27.74 12.92 7.15
CA THR A 189 -26.29 12.96 6.93
C THR A 189 -25.48 12.53 8.14
N THR A 190 -26.12 12.26 9.28
CA THR A 190 -25.42 12.02 10.55
C THR A 190 -25.83 10.68 11.16
N ILE A 191 -24.86 9.84 11.44
CA ILE A 191 -25.03 8.55 12.13
C ILE A 191 -24.20 8.53 13.41
N LYS A 192 -24.77 7.96 14.46
CA LYS A 192 -24.11 7.71 15.74
C LYS A 192 -23.87 6.22 15.92
N PHE A 193 -22.63 5.85 16.19
CA PHE A 193 -22.25 4.50 16.64
C PHE A 193 -22.00 4.52 18.15
N THR A 194 -22.49 3.51 18.85
CA THR A 194 -22.28 3.32 20.28
C THR A 194 -21.61 1.97 20.53
N LEU A 195 -20.47 2.00 21.20
CA LEU A 195 -19.63 0.85 21.49
C LEU A 195 -19.91 0.33 22.90
N PRO A 196 -19.81 -0.99 23.15
CA PRO A 196 -19.97 -1.58 24.47
C PRO A 196 -18.84 -1.18 25.45
N SER A 197 -17.69 -0.80 24.94
CA SER A 197 -16.52 -0.32 25.70
C SER A 197 -15.65 0.58 24.80
N PRO A 198 -14.81 1.46 25.38
CA PRO A 198 -13.90 2.29 24.60
C PRO A 198 -12.99 1.45 23.71
N TYR A 199 -12.90 1.85 22.44
CA TYR A 199 -12.04 1.18 21.44
C TYR A 199 -11.52 2.19 20.44
N ALA A 200 -10.27 2.64 20.60
CA ALA A 200 -9.68 3.68 19.77
C ALA A 200 -9.54 3.29 18.29
N PRO A 201 -9.24 2.01 17.91
CA PRO A 201 -9.19 1.59 16.51
C PRO A 201 -10.58 1.45 15.85
N PHE A 202 -11.68 1.79 16.49
CA PHE A 202 -13.05 1.62 15.95
C PHE A 202 -13.23 2.16 14.52
N PRO A 203 -12.66 3.32 14.11
CA PRO A 203 -12.80 3.81 12.75
C PRO A 203 -12.24 2.85 11.68
N GLU A 204 -11.27 1.98 12.00
CA GLU A 204 -10.78 0.95 11.06
C GLU A 204 -11.83 -0.10 10.73
N LEU A 205 -12.76 -0.36 11.66
CA LEU A 205 -13.87 -1.28 11.43
C LEU A 205 -14.94 -0.70 10.50
N LEU A 206 -14.84 0.59 10.15
CA LEU A 206 -15.77 1.30 9.27
C LEU A 206 -15.21 1.52 7.85
N THR A 207 -14.27 0.69 7.43
CA THR A 207 -13.69 0.69 6.08
C THR A 207 -14.46 -0.17 5.08
N PHE A 208 -15.56 -0.81 5.49
CA PHE A 208 -16.44 -1.56 4.58
C PHE A 208 -17.22 -0.61 3.66
N GLY A 209 -17.43 -1.03 2.41
CA GLY A 209 -18.21 -0.27 1.44
C GLY A 209 -19.71 -0.21 1.81
N ILE A 210 -20.37 0.90 1.49
CA ILE A 210 -21.79 1.11 1.78
C ILE A 210 -22.63 0.63 0.61
N LEU A 211 -23.74 -0.07 0.91
CA LEU A 211 -24.73 -0.57 -0.04
C LEU A 211 -25.92 0.40 -0.18
N PRO A 212 -26.46 0.60 -1.40
CA PRO A 212 -27.68 1.38 -1.60
C PRO A 212 -28.90 0.61 -1.05
N GLN A 213 -29.51 1.12 0.02
CA GLN A 213 -30.69 0.50 0.64
C GLN A 213 -31.79 0.24 -0.38
N SER A 214 -32.07 1.21 -1.25
CA SER A 214 -33.15 1.11 -2.25
C SER A 214 -33.05 -0.07 -3.21
N LEU A 215 -31.86 -0.67 -3.38
CA LEU A 215 -31.64 -1.83 -4.23
C LEU A 215 -31.61 -3.14 -3.45
N TRP A 216 -31.23 -3.11 -2.17
CA TRP A 216 -30.96 -4.29 -1.38
C TRP A 216 -32.04 -4.61 -0.32
N GLU A 217 -32.90 -3.64 0.07
CA GLU A 217 -33.87 -3.80 1.17
C GLU A 217 -34.88 -4.94 0.97
N ASN A 218 -35.20 -5.27 -0.30
CA ASN A 218 -36.11 -6.34 -0.64
C ASN A 218 -35.43 -7.68 -0.95
N ILE A 219 -34.10 -7.78 -0.75
CA ILE A 219 -33.30 -8.97 -1.03
C ILE A 219 -32.96 -9.66 0.28
N GLY A 220 -33.67 -10.74 0.60
CA GLY A 220 -33.40 -11.50 1.81
C GLY A 220 -32.07 -12.25 1.80
N PRO A 221 -31.57 -12.73 2.96
CA PRO A 221 -30.23 -13.29 3.13
C PRO A 221 -29.87 -14.41 2.15
N LYS A 222 -30.81 -15.34 1.89
CA LYS A 222 -30.58 -16.45 0.96
C LYS A 222 -30.43 -16.00 -0.49
N ALA A 223 -31.14 -14.94 -0.88
CA ALA A 223 -31.08 -14.37 -2.22
C ALA A 223 -29.88 -13.43 -2.39
N ALA A 224 -29.36 -12.85 -1.31
CA ALA A 224 -28.30 -11.88 -1.37
C ALA A 224 -27.02 -12.41 -2.04
N ILE A 225 -26.59 -13.63 -1.72
CA ILE A 225 -25.40 -14.26 -2.30
C ILE A 225 -25.60 -14.57 -3.80
N LEU A 226 -26.83 -14.84 -4.22
CA LEU A 226 -27.18 -15.22 -5.60
C LEU A 226 -27.61 -14.03 -6.45
N SER A 227 -27.70 -12.83 -5.88
CA SER A 227 -28.19 -11.64 -6.58
C SER A 227 -27.27 -11.23 -7.73
N ASP A 228 -27.86 -10.89 -8.88
CA ASP A 228 -27.16 -10.29 -10.02
C ASP A 228 -26.42 -9.00 -9.65
N LEU A 229 -26.86 -8.29 -8.61
CA LEU A 229 -26.21 -7.09 -8.08
C LEU A 229 -24.77 -7.35 -7.58
N ASN A 230 -24.44 -8.60 -7.25
CA ASN A 230 -23.07 -8.98 -6.87
C ASN A 230 -22.08 -8.90 -8.05
N LEU A 231 -22.58 -9.02 -9.30
CA LEU A 231 -21.76 -8.93 -10.51
C LEU A 231 -22.05 -7.67 -11.33
N LYS A 232 -23.16 -6.99 -11.05
CA LYS A 232 -23.56 -5.71 -11.69
C LYS A 232 -23.81 -4.66 -10.59
N PRO A 233 -22.81 -4.36 -9.77
CA PRO A 233 -22.98 -3.54 -8.59
C PRO A 233 -23.26 -2.07 -8.90
N VAL A 234 -24.02 -1.45 -8.03
CA VAL A 234 -24.23 0.00 -7.99
C VAL A 234 -23.63 0.52 -6.69
N GLY A 235 -22.62 1.35 -6.78
CA GLY A 235 -21.93 1.96 -5.66
C GLY A 235 -21.88 3.49 -5.78
N SER A 236 -21.00 4.11 -5.00
CA SER A 236 -20.72 5.56 -5.02
C SER A 236 -19.24 5.85 -5.29
N GLY A 237 -18.46 4.84 -5.61
CA GLY A 237 -17.01 4.91 -5.80
C GLY A 237 -16.55 5.60 -7.08
N PRO A 238 -15.23 5.68 -7.30
CA PRO A 238 -14.63 6.38 -8.44
C PRO A 238 -14.90 5.72 -9.81
N PHE A 239 -15.23 4.43 -9.83
CA PHE A 239 -15.58 3.72 -11.06
C PHE A 239 -16.91 3.00 -10.90
N LYS A 240 -17.66 2.92 -12.00
CA LYS A 240 -18.96 2.24 -12.07
C LYS A 240 -18.93 1.07 -13.06
N PHE A 241 -19.70 0.04 -12.76
CA PHE A 241 -19.89 -1.11 -13.63
C PHE A 241 -20.37 -0.67 -15.01
N LYS A 242 -19.74 -1.23 -16.06
CA LYS A 242 -20.12 -1.00 -17.44
C LYS A 242 -20.65 -2.29 -18.10
N SER A 243 -19.86 -3.34 -18.07
CA SER A 243 -20.21 -4.64 -18.68
C SER A 243 -19.26 -5.73 -18.21
N LEU A 244 -19.64 -6.97 -18.45
CA LEU A 244 -18.80 -8.14 -18.24
C LEU A 244 -18.89 -9.10 -19.44
N VAL A 245 -17.86 -9.91 -19.61
CA VAL A 245 -17.81 -10.97 -20.63
C VAL A 245 -17.54 -12.30 -19.93
N LYS A 246 -18.31 -13.32 -20.30
CA LYS A 246 -18.10 -14.70 -19.84
C LYS A 246 -17.49 -15.55 -20.95
N ASN A 247 -16.71 -16.55 -20.59
CA ASN A 247 -16.21 -17.57 -21.51
C ASN A 247 -17.30 -18.61 -21.80
N SER A 248 -17.02 -19.59 -22.68
CA SER A 248 -17.94 -20.67 -23.04
C SER A 248 -18.30 -21.59 -21.85
N ALA A 249 -17.49 -21.62 -20.80
CA ALA A 249 -17.74 -22.37 -19.57
C ALA A 249 -18.60 -21.61 -18.56
N GLY A 250 -18.90 -20.31 -18.82
CA GLY A 250 -19.67 -19.45 -17.93
C GLY A 250 -18.82 -18.64 -16.95
N ASP A 251 -17.49 -18.83 -16.91
CA ASP A 251 -16.60 -18.06 -16.05
C ASP A 251 -16.42 -16.64 -16.56
N LEU A 252 -16.23 -15.70 -15.66
CA LEU A 252 -15.90 -14.32 -16.00
C LEU A 252 -14.52 -14.27 -16.67
N LYS A 253 -14.47 -13.71 -17.87
CA LYS A 253 -13.24 -13.51 -18.64
C LYS A 253 -12.75 -12.07 -18.53
N ASP A 254 -13.66 -11.12 -18.73
CA ASP A 254 -13.35 -9.70 -18.69
C ASP A 254 -14.42 -8.94 -17.88
N TYR A 255 -14.01 -7.89 -17.16
CA TYR A 255 -14.90 -7.04 -16.39
C TYR A 255 -14.53 -5.57 -16.61
N TYR A 256 -15.48 -4.79 -17.10
CA TYR A 256 -15.26 -3.42 -17.54
C TYR A 256 -15.89 -2.43 -16.59
N LEU A 257 -15.09 -1.49 -16.14
CA LEU A 257 -15.51 -0.34 -15.35
C LEU A 257 -15.32 0.94 -16.16
N THR A 258 -16.15 1.95 -15.92
CA THR A 258 -16.01 3.30 -16.48
C THR A 258 -15.91 4.32 -15.35
N ALA A 259 -15.15 5.39 -15.55
CA ALA A 259 -15.03 6.46 -14.58
C ALA A 259 -16.39 7.04 -14.19
N ASN A 260 -16.56 7.32 -12.92
CA ASN A 260 -17.72 7.99 -12.38
C ASN A 260 -17.50 9.51 -12.45
N SER A 261 -18.19 10.17 -13.39
CA SER A 261 -18.12 11.64 -13.56
C SER A 261 -18.74 12.43 -12.39
N ASP A 262 -19.63 11.78 -11.62
CA ASP A 262 -20.30 12.36 -10.45
C ASP A 262 -19.62 11.97 -9.13
N TYR A 263 -18.39 11.43 -9.18
CA TYR A 263 -17.65 11.04 -7.97
C TYR A 263 -17.41 12.26 -7.09
N TYR A 264 -17.71 12.13 -5.81
CA TYR A 264 -17.59 13.23 -4.83
C TYR A 264 -16.13 13.61 -4.49
N GLY A 265 -15.16 12.73 -4.80
CA GLY A 265 -13.72 13.00 -4.69
C GLY A 265 -13.13 13.50 -6.00
N GLN A 266 -11.83 13.29 -6.19
CA GLN A 266 -11.17 13.56 -7.46
C GLN A 266 -11.69 12.63 -8.55
N VAL A 267 -12.34 13.16 -9.57
CA VAL A 267 -12.80 12.39 -10.73
C VAL A 267 -11.59 11.74 -11.41
N PRO A 268 -11.63 10.41 -11.68
CA PRO A 268 -10.51 9.71 -12.29
C PRO A 268 -10.09 10.28 -13.65
N TYR A 269 -8.77 10.38 -13.88
CA TYR A 269 -8.27 10.72 -15.21
C TYR A 269 -8.44 9.56 -16.21
N LEU A 270 -8.35 8.30 -15.76
CA LEU A 270 -8.61 7.14 -16.62
C LEU A 270 -10.09 7.09 -17.00
N LYS A 271 -10.38 6.85 -18.30
CA LYS A 271 -11.76 6.71 -18.79
C LYS A 271 -12.36 5.37 -18.39
N SER A 272 -11.58 4.29 -18.43
CA SER A 272 -12.03 2.94 -18.08
C SER A 272 -10.91 2.09 -17.49
N LEU A 273 -11.34 1.09 -16.71
CA LEU A 273 -10.52 0.00 -16.20
C LEU A 273 -11.07 -1.32 -16.75
N ASP A 274 -10.20 -2.14 -17.32
CA ASP A 274 -10.54 -3.42 -17.91
C ASP A 274 -9.81 -4.53 -17.16
N PHE A 275 -10.52 -5.27 -16.31
CA PHE A 275 -9.97 -6.42 -15.60
C PHE A 275 -10.08 -7.66 -16.48
N LYS A 276 -8.96 -8.37 -16.68
CA LYS A 276 -8.87 -9.62 -17.42
C LYS A 276 -8.45 -10.74 -16.47
N PHE A 277 -9.28 -11.77 -16.41
CA PHE A 277 -9.09 -12.87 -15.47
C PHE A 277 -8.36 -14.04 -16.12
N PHE A 278 -7.42 -14.60 -15.38
CA PHE A 278 -6.59 -15.72 -15.82
C PHE A 278 -6.66 -16.87 -14.80
N VAL A 279 -6.50 -18.07 -15.27
CA VAL A 279 -6.54 -19.27 -14.40
C VAL A 279 -5.22 -19.49 -13.66
N ASP A 280 -4.12 -18.93 -14.20
CA ASP A 280 -2.77 -19.07 -13.62
C ASP A 280 -1.86 -17.90 -14.00
N TYR A 281 -0.75 -17.76 -13.23
CA TYR A 281 0.23 -16.69 -13.45
C TYR A 281 0.97 -16.81 -14.79
N SER A 282 1.21 -18.02 -15.29
CA SER A 282 1.89 -18.21 -16.58
C SER A 282 1.11 -17.56 -17.72
N LYS A 283 -0.23 -17.73 -17.75
CA LYS A 283 -1.10 -17.10 -18.77
C LYS A 283 -1.19 -15.58 -18.58
N ALA A 284 -1.26 -15.09 -17.33
CA ALA A 284 -1.28 -13.67 -17.03
C ALA A 284 0.04 -12.99 -17.44
N ILE A 285 1.18 -13.58 -17.11
CA ILE A 285 2.52 -13.11 -17.48
C ILE A 285 2.69 -13.09 -19.00
N LYS A 286 2.22 -14.16 -19.69
CA LYS A 286 2.22 -14.19 -21.16
C LYS A 286 1.38 -13.05 -21.74
N ALA A 287 0.21 -12.78 -21.18
CA ALA A 287 -0.65 -11.68 -21.64
C ALA A 287 0.01 -10.30 -21.41
N LEU A 288 0.73 -10.12 -20.30
CA LEU A 288 1.51 -8.91 -20.03
C LEU A 288 2.69 -8.77 -21.01
N ASN A 289 3.40 -9.85 -21.30
CA ASN A 289 4.49 -9.86 -22.29
C ASN A 289 3.99 -9.55 -23.71
N ASP A 290 2.82 -10.08 -24.06
CA ASP A 290 2.14 -9.84 -25.35
C ASP A 290 1.47 -8.44 -25.43
N ASN A 291 1.57 -7.59 -24.38
CA ASN A 291 0.90 -6.28 -24.24
C ASN A 291 -0.65 -6.36 -24.34
N LYS A 292 -1.26 -7.49 -24.00
CA LYS A 292 -2.72 -7.66 -23.93
C LYS A 292 -3.32 -7.10 -22.65
N ILE A 293 -2.48 -6.92 -21.63
CA ILE A 293 -2.77 -6.20 -20.38
C ILE A 293 -1.63 -5.22 -20.11
N LYS A 294 -1.93 -4.16 -19.37
CA LYS A 294 -0.97 -3.09 -19.01
C LYS A 294 -0.44 -3.23 -17.58
N GLY A 295 -1.06 -4.04 -16.76
CA GLY A 295 -0.61 -4.34 -15.39
C GLY A 295 -1.01 -5.74 -14.97
N LEU A 296 -0.39 -6.21 -13.89
CA LEU A 296 -0.69 -7.48 -13.23
C LEU A 296 -0.85 -7.22 -11.74
N SER A 297 -2.01 -7.57 -11.18
CA SER A 297 -2.42 -7.23 -9.82
C SER A 297 -1.44 -7.73 -8.75
N TYR A 298 -0.93 -8.92 -8.90
CA TYR A 298 0.07 -9.53 -8.03
C TYR A 298 1.02 -10.38 -8.84
N LEU A 299 2.30 -10.30 -8.51
CA LEU A 299 3.32 -11.16 -9.10
C LEU A 299 4.04 -11.94 -7.99
N PRO A 300 3.88 -13.28 -7.92
CA PRO A 300 4.64 -14.10 -7.00
C PRO A 300 6.15 -13.94 -7.19
N PHE A 301 6.90 -14.01 -6.10
CA PHE A 301 8.35 -13.86 -6.15
C PHE A 301 9.00 -14.84 -7.14
N GLU A 302 8.55 -16.08 -7.16
CA GLU A 302 9.06 -17.15 -8.03
C GLU A 302 8.88 -16.84 -9.53
N SER A 303 7.86 -16.05 -9.88
CA SER A 303 7.54 -15.68 -11.27
C SER A 303 8.24 -14.40 -11.74
N ARG A 304 9.05 -13.74 -10.90
CA ARG A 304 9.71 -12.46 -11.25
C ARG A 304 10.65 -12.61 -12.43
N GLN A 305 11.37 -13.71 -12.52
CA GLN A 305 12.36 -13.97 -13.60
C GLN A 305 11.73 -13.87 -14.99
N ASP A 306 10.46 -14.25 -15.14
CA ASP A 306 9.73 -14.26 -16.41
C ASP A 306 9.46 -12.85 -16.98
N LEU A 307 9.60 -11.81 -16.13
CA LEU A 307 9.33 -10.42 -16.50
C LEU A 307 10.55 -9.49 -16.40
N LEU A 308 11.68 -9.92 -15.84
CA LEU A 308 12.86 -9.05 -15.65
C LEU A 308 13.42 -8.49 -16.96
N ALA A 309 13.27 -9.21 -18.07
CA ALA A 309 13.71 -8.74 -19.39
C ALA A 309 12.83 -7.61 -19.96
N LYS A 310 11.60 -7.42 -19.46
CA LYS A 310 10.65 -6.41 -19.94
C LYS A 310 10.88 -5.06 -19.27
N LYS A 311 11.80 -4.28 -19.81
CA LYS A 311 12.21 -2.97 -19.27
C LYS A 311 11.11 -1.89 -19.31
N SER A 312 9.98 -2.14 -19.99
CA SER A 312 8.85 -1.19 -20.07
C SER A 312 7.87 -1.27 -18.90
N LEU A 313 8.24 -1.98 -17.84
CA LEU A 313 7.43 -2.14 -16.63
C LEU A 313 7.99 -1.31 -15.48
N ASN A 314 7.07 -0.77 -14.66
CA ASN A 314 7.35 -0.30 -13.31
C ASN A 314 7.02 -1.43 -12.34
N TRP A 315 7.86 -1.57 -11.33
CA TRP A 315 7.73 -2.55 -10.26
C TRP A 315 7.45 -1.79 -8.96
N HIS A 316 6.37 -2.14 -8.28
CA HIS A 316 6.00 -1.54 -7.02
C HIS A 316 5.97 -2.62 -5.95
N GLU A 317 6.77 -2.43 -4.92
CA GLU A 317 6.86 -3.32 -3.76
C GLU A 317 6.12 -2.66 -2.60
N LEU A 318 4.88 -3.07 -2.38
CA LEU A 318 4.05 -2.54 -1.31
C LEU A 318 4.22 -3.41 -0.07
N VAL A 319 4.58 -2.81 1.06
CA VAL A 319 4.70 -3.55 2.32
C VAL A 319 3.31 -4.01 2.75
N GLN A 320 3.19 -5.30 3.05
CA GLN A 320 1.97 -5.84 3.66
C GLN A 320 2.08 -5.77 5.18
N PRO A 321 1.04 -5.35 5.92
CA PRO A 321 1.06 -5.37 7.38
C PRO A 321 0.91 -6.79 7.93
N ARG A 322 1.89 -7.60 7.62
CA ARG A 322 2.02 -8.98 8.06
C ARG A 322 3.40 -9.22 8.64
N VAL A 323 3.47 -9.87 9.76
CA VAL A 323 4.73 -10.23 10.42
C VAL A 323 4.93 -11.73 10.34
N ILE A 324 5.99 -12.15 9.68
CA ILE A 324 6.43 -13.55 9.68
C ILE A 324 7.38 -13.74 10.85
N ALA A 325 7.06 -14.71 11.71
CA ALA A 325 7.81 -14.97 12.92
C ALA A 325 7.85 -16.46 13.28
N VAL A 326 8.78 -16.82 14.16
CA VAL A 326 8.80 -18.12 14.83
C VAL A 326 8.29 -17.91 16.25
N PHE A 327 7.11 -18.46 16.56
CA PHE A 327 6.47 -18.41 17.86
C PHE A 327 6.88 -19.59 18.72
N PHE A 328 7.24 -19.34 19.97
CA PHE A 328 7.69 -20.38 20.92
C PHE A 328 6.56 -20.80 21.87
N ASN A 329 6.41 -22.10 22.08
CA ASN A 329 5.44 -22.64 23.03
C ASN A 329 6.16 -23.38 24.18
N ALA A 330 6.37 -22.69 25.29
CA ALA A 330 7.00 -23.24 26.48
C ALA A 330 6.16 -24.33 27.20
N ASP A 331 4.86 -24.43 26.88
CA ASP A 331 4.02 -25.50 27.46
C ASP A 331 4.33 -26.86 26.82
N LYS A 332 4.69 -26.89 25.55
CA LYS A 332 5.06 -28.11 24.82
C LYS A 332 6.53 -28.45 24.96
N ASN A 333 7.41 -27.46 25.01
CA ASN A 333 8.82 -27.65 25.25
C ASN A 333 9.29 -26.75 26.40
N LYS A 334 9.46 -27.33 27.58
CA LYS A 334 9.78 -26.58 28.81
C LYS A 334 11.14 -25.88 28.77
N ALA A 335 12.09 -26.30 27.93
CA ALA A 335 13.35 -25.61 27.75
C ALA A 335 13.14 -24.21 27.17
N LEU A 336 12.08 -24.01 26.37
CA LEU A 336 11.73 -22.71 25.81
C LEU A 336 11.18 -21.68 26.84
N ALA A 337 10.98 -22.10 28.10
CA ALA A 337 10.72 -21.14 29.19
C ALA A 337 11.97 -20.32 29.56
N ASP A 338 13.18 -20.87 29.29
CA ASP A 338 14.45 -20.16 29.50
C ASP A 338 14.61 -19.05 28.43
N LYS A 339 14.55 -17.81 28.86
CA LYS A 339 14.77 -16.62 28.04
C LYS A 339 16.14 -16.64 27.34
N GLY A 340 17.18 -17.15 28.02
CA GLY A 340 18.53 -17.26 27.46
C GLY A 340 18.57 -18.15 26.24
N LEU A 341 17.84 -19.28 26.26
CA LEU A 341 17.74 -20.18 25.11
C LEU A 341 16.98 -19.56 23.95
N ARG A 342 15.87 -18.84 24.22
CA ARG A 342 15.13 -18.12 23.17
C ARG A 342 15.98 -17.01 22.53
N LEU A 343 16.75 -16.26 23.35
CA LEU A 343 17.70 -15.26 22.88
C LEU A 343 18.80 -15.88 22.01
N ALA A 344 19.35 -17.04 22.43
CA ALA A 344 20.36 -17.75 21.66
C ALA A 344 19.80 -18.23 20.30
N LEU A 345 18.54 -18.72 20.26
CA LEU A 345 17.87 -19.07 19.00
C LEU A 345 17.71 -17.85 18.07
N ALA A 346 17.40 -16.68 18.63
CA ALA A 346 17.30 -15.44 17.85
C ALA A 346 18.66 -15.00 17.28
N ARG A 347 19.71 -15.02 18.09
CA ARG A 347 21.09 -14.66 17.69
C ARG A 347 21.73 -15.64 16.71
N ALA A 348 21.24 -16.86 16.68
CA ALA A 348 21.71 -17.85 15.71
C ALA A 348 21.25 -17.59 14.27
N LEU A 349 20.30 -16.65 14.03
CA LEU A 349 19.73 -16.40 12.70
C LEU A 349 20.25 -15.11 12.09
N ASP A 350 20.88 -15.21 10.92
CA ASP A 350 21.15 -14.04 10.06
C ASP A 350 19.91 -13.74 9.21
N LYS A 351 19.04 -12.87 9.75
CA LYS A 351 17.77 -12.49 9.10
C LYS A 351 18.00 -11.80 7.77
N ASP A 352 19.02 -10.94 7.67
CA ASP A 352 19.30 -10.19 6.44
C ASP A 352 19.82 -11.12 5.35
N GLN A 353 20.69 -12.09 5.69
CA GLN A 353 21.13 -13.11 4.75
C GLN A 353 19.96 -14.01 4.30
N ILE A 354 19.09 -14.43 5.22
CA ILE A 354 17.89 -15.23 4.90
C ILE A 354 17.01 -14.49 3.89
N ILE A 355 16.72 -13.20 4.14
CA ILE A 355 15.89 -12.37 3.25
C ILE A 355 16.55 -12.21 1.88
N ASN A 356 17.86 -11.95 1.84
CA ASN A 356 18.60 -11.80 0.58
C ASN A 356 18.63 -13.09 -0.24
N GLU A 357 18.92 -14.21 0.38
CA GLU A 357 19.05 -15.50 -0.32
C GLU A 357 17.70 -16.05 -0.81
N LEU A 358 16.64 -15.95 0.01
CA LEU A 358 15.35 -16.54 -0.32
C LEU A 358 14.45 -15.60 -1.12
N PHE A 359 14.58 -14.27 -0.93
CA PHE A 359 13.64 -13.30 -1.47
C PHE A 359 14.32 -12.11 -2.18
N GLY A 360 15.62 -12.24 -2.50
CA GLY A 360 16.37 -11.21 -3.25
C GLY A 360 16.40 -9.83 -2.55
N GLY A 361 16.27 -9.79 -1.23
CA GLY A 361 16.26 -8.54 -0.46
C GLY A 361 14.98 -7.73 -0.54
N LEU A 362 13.90 -8.28 -1.12
CA LEU A 362 12.64 -7.55 -1.35
C LEU A 362 11.77 -7.42 -0.10
N TYR A 363 11.88 -8.36 0.82
CA TYR A 363 11.08 -8.36 2.04
C TYR A 363 11.75 -7.53 3.12
N GLN A 364 10.94 -6.87 3.94
CA GLN A 364 11.45 -5.98 4.96
C GLN A 364 11.75 -6.73 6.25
N ARG A 365 13.00 -6.67 6.75
CA ARG A 365 13.34 -7.18 8.08
C ARG A 365 12.48 -6.50 9.16
N VAL A 366 11.97 -7.30 10.10
CA VAL A 366 11.29 -6.81 11.30
C VAL A 366 11.89 -7.41 12.55
N ASP A 367 11.92 -6.63 13.63
CA ASP A 367 12.51 -7.01 14.92
C ASP A 367 11.49 -6.95 16.06
N GLY A 368 10.22 -6.72 15.74
CA GLY A 368 9.13 -6.62 16.71
C GLY A 368 7.74 -6.81 16.08
N PRO A 369 6.68 -6.78 16.90
CA PRO A 369 5.32 -7.02 16.46
C PRO A 369 4.65 -5.84 15.73
N ILE A 370 5.26 -4.65 15.75
CA ILE A 370 4.77 -3.45 15.10
C ILE A 370 5.75 -3.05 13.99
N LEU A 371 5.21 -2.83 12.78
CA LEU A 371 6.01 -2.57 11.59
C LEU A 371 6.65 -1.19 11.57
N PRO A 372 7.81 -1.01 10.90
CA PRO A 372 8.49 0.28 10.78
C PRO A 372 7.66 1.41 10.19
N GLN A 373 6.68 1.12 9.33
CA GLN A 373 5.77 2.11 8.73
C GLN A 373 4.69 2.60 9.69
N ASN A 374 4.44 1.85 10.78
CA ASN A 374 3.40 2.21 11.72
C ASN A 374 3.81 3.42 12.58
N PHE A 375 2.87 4.30 12.88
CA PHE A 375 3.10 5.52 13.66
C PHE A 375 3.61 5.24 15.10
N ALA A 376 3.33 4.06 15.65
CA ALA A 376 3.76 3.67 17.00
C ALA A 376 5.05 2.84 17.00
N TYR A 377 5.73 2.70 15.87
CA TYR A 377 6.98 1.94 15.81
C TYR A 377 8.05 2.49 16.74
N ALA A 378 8.74 1.59 17.42
CA ALA A 378 9.85 1.93 18.32
C ALA A 378 11.19 1.61 17.64
N ALA A 379 11.80 2.59 16.98
CA ALA A 379 13.05 2.41 16.25
C ALA A 379 14.24 2.02 17.17
N GLY A 380 14.15 2.31 18.47
CA GLY A 380 15.20 2.07 19.48
C GLY A 380 15.09 0.76 20.24
N ILE A 381 14.21 -0.18 19.83
CA ILE A 381 14.11 -1.49 20.51
C ILE A 381 15.40 -2.29 20.39
N ILE A 382 15.62 -3.17 21.36
CA ILE A 382 16.74 -4.11 21.34
C ILE A 382 16.58 -5.03 20.13
N LYS A 383 17.58 -5.00 19.24
CA LYS A 383 17.69 -5.94 18.13
C LYS A 383 18.55 -7.12 18.54
N HIS A 384 18.10 -8.30 18.21
CA HIS A 384 18.88 -9.52 18.45
C HIS A 384 19.65 -9.85 17.18
N ASP A 385 20.74 -9.11 16.96
CA ASP A 385 21.57 -9.26 15.78
C ASP A 385 22.30 -10.63 15.79
N TYR A 386 22.69 -11.07 14.60
CA TYR A 386 23.36 -12.33 14.36
C TYR A 386 24.68 -12.42 15.14
N ASP A 387 24.75 -13.37 16.06
CA ASP A 387 25.93 -13.71 16.87
C ASP A 387 26.00 -15.23 17.07
N PRO A 388 26.45 -15.95 16.05
CA PRO A 388 26.50 -17.43 16.08
C PRO A 388 27.44 -17.95 17.15
N ALA A 389 28.49 -17.20 17.52
CA ALA A 389 29.44 -17.62 18.54
C ALA A 389 28.80 -17.63 19.94
N ALA A 390 28.09 -16.55 20.31
CA ALA A 390 27.35 -16.47 21.57
C ALA A 390 26.20 -17.51 21.62
N ALA A 391 25.52 -17.74 20.49
CA ALA A 391 24.49 -18.77 20.39
C ALA A 391 25.06 -20.18 20.63
N ALA A 392 26.12 -20.54 19.92
CA ALA A 392 26.77 -21.85 20.06
C ALA A 392 27.32 -22.09 21.48
N ALA A 393 27.90 -21.08 22.13
CA ALA A 393 28.33 -21.17 23.51
C ALA A 393 27.15 -21.52 24.45
N THR A 394 26.00 -20.85 24.26
CA THR A 394 24.80 -21.12 25.06
C THR A 394 24.30 -22.55 24.89
N PHE A 395 24.23 -23.07 23.64
CA PHE A 395 23.73 -24.42 23.38
C PHE A 395 24.72 -25.51 23.77
N LYS A 396 26.02 -25.20 23.82
CA LYS A 396 27.02 -26.09 24.38
C LYS A 396 26.79 -26.33 25.88
N ASP A 397 26.44 -25.27 26.61
CA ASP A 397 26.18 -25.37 28.06
C ASP A 397 24.77 -25.87 28.36
N LYS A 398 23.79 -25.54 27.51
CA LYS A 398 22.39 -25.95 27.63
C LYS A 398 21.90 -26.56 26.31
N PRO A 399 22.14 -27.86 26.07
CA PRO A 399 21.69 -28.53 24.85
C PRO A 399 20.17 -28.40 24.65
N LEU A 400 19.75 -28.11 23.42
CA LEU A 400 18.36 -27.95 23.06
C LEU A 400 17.98 -28.85 21.87
N ALA A 401 16.86 -29.55 22.02
CA ALA A 401 16.16 -30.19 20.90
C ALA A 401 14.77 -29.62 20.78
N LEU A 402 14.34 -29.29 19.55
CA LEU A 402 13.00 -28.76 19.31
C LEU A 402 12.46 -29.15 17.94
N THR A 403 11.13 -29.17 17.84
CA THR A 403 10.39 -29.33 16.59
C THR A 403 9.92 -27.99 16.07
N LEU A 404 10.33 -27.61 14.84
CA LEU A 404 9.82 -26.46 14.12
C LEU A 404 8.66 -26.89 13.21
N THR A 405 7.45 -26.48 13.54
CA THR A 405 6.25 -26.72 12.75
C THR A 405 6.10 -25.63 11.69
N VAL A 406 5.77 -26.03 10.46
CA VAL A 406 5.62 -25.12 9.32
C VAL A 406 4.47 -25.57 8.43
N ILE A 407 3.69 -24.60 7.88
CA ILE A 407 2.67 -24.90 6.88
C ILE A 407 3.37 -25.20 5.55
N ASP A 408 3.02 -26.34 4.95
CA ASP A 408 3.61 -26.82 3.70
C ASP A 408 3.25 -25.90 2.52
N SER A 409 4.21 -25.05 2.18
CA SER A 409 4.26 -24.27 0.96
C SER A 409 5.73 -24.11 0.56
N GLY A 410 6.01 -23.93 -0.73
CA GLY A 410 7.39 -23.90 -1.23
C GLY A 410 8.29 -22.88 -0.50
N SER A 411 7.82 -21.64 -0.35
CA SER A 411 8.56 -20.57 0.33
C SER A 411 8.70 -20.81 1.84
N ASN A 412 7.65 -21.30 2.51
CA ASN A 412 7.71 -21.58 3.94
C ASN A 412 8.65 -22.75 4.27
N LEU A 413 8.65 -23.80 3.44
CA LEU A 413 9.58 -24.93 3.61
C LEU A 413 11.02 -24.51 3.40
N ALA A 414 11.30 -23.69 2.40
CA ALA A 414 12.64 -23.14 2.15
C ALA A 414 13.12 -22.31 3.35
N LEU A 415 12.26 -21.45 3.90
CA LEU A 415 12.55 -20.66 5.09
C LEU A 415 12.79 -21.53 6.31
N ALA A 416 11.91 -22.50 6.58
CA ALA A 416 12.06 -23.43 7.72
C ALA A 416 13.34 -24.26 7.61
N SER A 417 13.70 -24.71 6.40
CA SER A 417 14.97 -25.41 6.16
C SER A 417 16.17 -24.53 6.49
N LYS A 418 16.14 -23.27 6.03
CA LYS A 418 17.22 -22.32 6.31
C LYS A 418 17.35 -22.02 7.80
N ILE A 419 16.24 -21.83 8.52
CA ILE A 419 16.24 -21.67 9.99
C ILE A 419 16.82 -22.90 10.67
N LYS A 420 16.43 -24.10 10.24
CA LYS A 420 17.00 -25.36 10.76
C LYS A 420 18.51 -25.43 10.57
N ASP A 421 19.02 -25.06 9.39
CA ASP A 421 20.45 -25.07 9.08
C ASP A 421 21.22 -24.14 10.04
N TYR A 422 20.77 -22.94 10.26
CA TYR A 422 21.36 -21.98 11.20
C TYR A 422 21.35 -22.52 12.65
N TRP A 423 20.23 -23.04 13.11
CA TRP A 423 20.12 -23.56 14.47
C TRP A 423 20.94 -24.83 14.68
N THR A 424 20.99 -25.69 13.65
CA THR A 424 21.83 -26.89 13.71
C THR A 424 23.31 -26.53 13.75
N ALA A 425 23.75 -25.55 12.97
CA ALA A 425 25.12 -25.04 13.01
C ALA A 425 25.49 -24.43 14.38
N ALA A 426 24.53 -23.88 15.10
CA ALA A 426 24.71 -23.38 16.46
C ALA A 426 24.65 -24.47 17.53
N GLY A 427 24.35 -25.75 17.19
CA GLY A 427 24.33 -26.88 18.11
C GLY A 427 22.94 -27.30 18.59
N VAL A 428 21.86 -26.85 17.97
CA VAL A 428 20.48 -27.25 18.30
C VAL A 428 20.08 -28.49 17.47
N THR A 429 19.42 -29.45 18.07
CA THR A 429 18.80 -30.56 17.35
C THR A 429 17.42 -30.17 16.86
N VAL A 430 17.24 -29.96 15.55
CA VAL A 430 16.01 -29.46 14.97
C VAL A 430 15.30 -30.49 14.10
N THR A 431 14.03 -30.77 14.42
CA THR A 431 13.12 -31.57 13.59
C THR A 431 12.14 -30.63 12.87
N LEU A 432 11.99 -30.78 11.55
CA LEU A 432 10.93 -30.05 10.79
C LEU A 432 9.68 -30.91 10.76
N ARG A 433 8.54 -30.28 11.09
CA ARG A 433 7.19 -30.85 10.96
C ARG A 433 6.41 -30.02 9.95
N ALA A 434 6.37 -30.45 8.69
CA ALA A 434 5.53 -29.87 7.67
C ALA A 434 4.07 -30.34 7.83
N VAL A 435 3.12 -29.42 7.74
CA VAL A 435 1.69 -29.70 7.90
C VAL A 435 0.90 -29.02 6.78
N THR A 436 -0.20 -29.64 6.33
CA THR A 436 -1.08 -29.01 5.32
C THR A 436 -1.83 -27.84 5.90
N SER A 437 -2.35 -26.93 5.05
CA SER A 437 -3.18 -25.80 5.48
C SER A 437 -4.43 -26.26 6.26
N GLU A 438 -4.99 -27.41 5.93
CA GLU A 438 -6.14 -28.00 6.63
C GLU A 438 -5.76 -28.45 8.06
N GLN A 439 -4.60 -29.07 8.22
CA GLN A 439 -4.08 -29.52 9.52
C GLN A 439 -3.68 -28.32 10.40
N ALA A 440 -3.17 -27.26 9.77
CA ALA A 440 -2.64 -26.09 10.48
C ALA A 440 -3.69 -25.45 11.42
N ALA A 441 -4.94 -25.33 10.97
CA ALA A 441 -5.99 -24.74 11.78
C ALA A 441 -6.21 -25.47 13.13
N GLY A 442 -6.19 -26.81 13.11
CA GLY A 442 -6.29 -27.62 14.33
C GLY A 442 -5.06 -27.48 15.22
N ILE A 443 -3.85 -27.56 14.63
CA ILE A 443 -2.58 -27.48 15.35
C ILE A 443 -2.43 -26.10 16.03
N ILE A 444 -2.80 -25.02 15.33
CA ILE A 444 -2.75 -23.66 15.85
C ILE A 444 -3.78 -23.50 16.98
N ARG A 445 -5.02 -23.93 16.78
CA ARG A 445 -6.07 -23.87 17.80
C ARG A 445 -5.67 -24.62 19.08
N ASP A 446 -5.13 -25.84 18.93
CA ASP A 446 -4.82 -26.71 20.06
C ASP A 446 -3.40 -26.45 20.63
N ARG A 447 -2.68 -25.47 20.08
CA ARG A 447 -1.28 -25.13 20.43
C ARG A 447 -0.34 -26.36 20.38
N ASP A 448 -0.58 -27.26 19.40
CA ASP A 448 0.17 -28.51 19.26
C ASP A 448 1.48 -28.32 18.46
N PHE A 449 2.35 -27.46 18.98
CA PHE A 449 3.68 -27.16 18.45
C PHE A 449 4.63 -26.71 19.55
N GLU A 450 5.94 -26.95 19.39
CA GLU A 450 7.01 -26.42 20.25
C GLU A 450 7.50 -25.06 19.72
N ALA A 451 7.78 -24.98 18.42
CA ALA A 451 8.04 -23.75 17.67
C ALA A 451 7.19 -23.78 16.40
N LEU A 452 6.58 -22.63 16.05
CA LEU A 452 5.71 -22.48 14.89
C LEU A 452 6.20 -21.34 14.01
N LEU A 453 6.54 -21.63 12.75
CA LEU A 453 6.76 -20.61 11.74
C LEU A 453 5.40 -20.19 11.14
N TYR A 454 4.99 -18.96 11.41
CA TYR A 454 3.68 -18.47 11.03
C TYR A 454 3.68 -16.97 10.71
N GLY A 455 2.65 -16.51 10.00
CA GLY A 455 2.45 -15.11 9.64
C GLY A 455 1.19 -14.53 10.27
N GLU A 456 1.34 -13.45 11.03
CA GLU A 456 0.21 -12.68 11.60
C GLU A 456 -0.06 -11.44 10.77
N ALA A 457 -1.33 -11.19 10.43
CA ALA A 457 -1.77 -9.94 9.82
C ALA A 457 -2.05 -8.93 10.94
N VAL A 458 -1.22 -7.86 11.00
CA VAL A 458 -1.26 -6.90 12.12
C VAL A 458 -2.09 -5.65 11.85
N GLY A 459 -2.67 -5.51 10.63
CA GLY A 459 -3.50 -4.36 10.27
C GLY A 459 -2.76 -3.03 10.12
N GLY A 460 -3.50 -1.95 9.95
CA GLY A 460 -2.97 -0.58 9.88
C GLY A 460 -2.75 0.05 11.25
N ASP A 461 -3.65 -0.21 12.22
CA ASP A 461 -3.49 0.25 13.61
C ASP A 461 -2.50 -0.66 14.37
N PRO A 462 -1.70 -0.11 15.32
CA PRO A 462 -0.77 -0.90 16.14
C PRO A 462 -1.44 -1.77 17.21
N ASP A 463 -2.76 -1.96 17.19
CA ASP A 463 -3.49 -2.78 18.17
C ASP A 463 -3.19 -4.27 18.01
N VAL A 464 -2.09 -4.71 18.61
CA VAL A 464 -1.66 -6.11 18.64
C VAL A 464 -2.18 -6.88 19.86
N TYR A 465 -3.22 -6.39 20.53
CA TYR A 465 -3.83 -7.02 21.70
C TYR A 465 -4.21 -8.49 21.45
N ALA A 466 -4.84 -8.76 20.29
CA ALA A 466 -5.28 -10.10 19.95
C ALA A 466 -4.15 -11.13 19.89
N PHE A 467 -2.94 -10.69 19.58
CA PHE A 467 -1.77 -11.56 19.41
C PHE A 467 -0.91 -11.69 20.67
N TRP A 468 -0.97 -10.71 21.60
CA TRP A 468 0.01 -10.63 22.68
C TRP A 468 -0.57 -10.55 24.09
N HIS A 469 -1.86 -10.17 24.26
CA HIS A 469 -2.47 -10.11 25.58
C HIS A 469 -2.72 -11.52 26.16
N SER A 470 -2.49 -11.70 27.46
CA SER A 470 -2.62 -13.01 28.11
C SER A 470 -4.03 -13.61 28.06
N SER A 471 -5.08 -12.78 27.98
CA SER A 471 -6.46 -13.25 27.78
C SER A 471 -6.71 -13.92 26.43
N GLN A 472 -5.79 -13.75 25.48
CA GLN A 472 -5.85 -14.31 24.13
C GLN A 472 -5.07 -15.62 23.99
N THR A 473 -4.66 -16.22 25.09
CA THR A 473 -4.06 -17.56 25.13
C THR A 473 -5.12 -18.63 24.96
N GLY A 474 -4.69 -19.85 24.63
CA GLY A 474 -5.58 -21.00 24.47
C GLY A 474 -6.30 -21.06 23.12
N SER A 475 -7.30 -21.95 23.02
CA SER A 475 -7.90 -22.41 21.75
C SER A 475 -8.73 -21.36 21.00
N LYS A 476 -9.17 -20.31 21.65
CA LYS A 476 -10.01 -19.25 21.06
C LYS A 476 -9.24 -17.96 20.77
N GLY A 477 -8.03 -17.82 21.31
CA GLY A 477 -7.23 -16.61 21.15
C GLY A 477 -6.16 -16.75 20.06
N LEU A 478 -5.52 -15.64 19.73
CA LEU A 478 -4.45 -15.56 18.72
C LEU A 478 -3.05 -15.41 19.33
N ASN A 479 -2.90 -15.36 20.64
CA ASN A 479 -1.59 -15.35 21.31
C ASN A 479 -0.91 -16.73 21.17
N LEU A 480 -0.13 -16.86 20.11
CA LEU A 480 0.47 -18.15 19.72
C LEU A 480 1.57 -18.61 20.67
N SER A 481 2.26 -17.69 21.34
CA SER A 481 3.33 -17.99 22.28
C SER A 481 2.84 -18.30 23.70
N ASN A 482 1.53 -18.25 23.96
CA ASN A 482 0.98 -18.24 25.31
C ASN A 482 1.67 -17.21 26.23
N TYR A 483 2.10 -16.10 25.63
CA TYR A 483 2.81 -15.03 26.33
C TYR A 483 1.95 -14.43 27.43
N ASN A 484 2.55 -14.26 28.59
CA ASN A 484 1.88 -13.70 29.77
C ASN A 484 2.84 -12.77 30.51
N ASN A 485 2.59 -11.48 30.42
CA ASN A 485 3.34 -10.45 31.13
C ASN A 485 2.35 -9.34 31.55
N PRO A 486 2.11 -9.16 32.88
CA PRO A 486 1.11 -8.21 33.37
C PRO A 486 1.37 -6.75 32.97
N GLU A 487 2.65 -6.34 32.80
CA GLU A 487 2.97 -4.98 32.36
C GLU A 487 2.65 -4.79 30.88
N ALA A 488 2.97 -5.78 30.03
CA ALA A 488 2.59 -5.78 28.62
C ALA A 488 1.07 -5.76 28.44
N ASP A 489 0.35 -6.60 29.19
CA ASP A 489 -1.12 -6.65 29.19
C ASP A 489 -1.74 -5.30 29.55
N LYS A 490 -1.26 -4.67 30.61
CA LYS A 490 -1.70 -3.33 31.03
C LYS A 490 -1.50 -2.30 29.92
N LEU A 491 -0.33 -2.26 29.29
CA LEU A 491 -0.02 -1.32 28.21
C LEU A 491 -0.93 -1.53 26.99
N LEU A 492 -1.20 -2.78 26.61
CA LEU A 492 -2.10 -3.10 25.51
C LEU A 492 -3.53 -2.66 25.78
N VAL A 493 -4.05 -2.94 26.99
CA VAL A 493 -5.40 -2.50 27.40
C VAL A 493 -5.49 -0.97 27.39
N GLU A 494 -4.54 -0.28 28.02
CA GLU A 494 -4.56 1.17 28.10
C GLU A 494 -4.39 1.85 26.73
N ALA A 495 -3.55 1.33 25.85
CA ALA A 495 -3.39 1.86 24.50
C ALA A 495 -4.66 1.68 23.66
N ARG A 496 -5.36 0.55 23.81
CA ARG A 496 -6.55 0.19 23.07
C ARG A 496 -7.75 1.09 23.35
N VAL A 497 -7.89 1.58 24.57
CA VAL A 497 -9.02 2.41 24.99
C VAL A 497 -8.75 3.92 24.87
N ASN A 498 -7.51 4.32 24.61
CA ASN A 498 -7.09 5.72 24.61
C ASN A 498 -7.15 6.29 23.18
N THR A 499 -7.89 7.39 22.99
CA THR A 499 -7.96 8.11 21.71
C THR A 499 -6.89 9.20 21.55
N ASN A 500 -6.11 9.51 22.60
CA ASN A 500 -4.96 10.39 22.48
C ASN A 500 -3.80 9.67 21.79
N LEU A 501 -3.43 10.15 20.62
CA LEU A 501 -2.43 9.50 19.76
C LEU A 501 -1.05 9.41 20.42
N ASP A 502 -0.58 10.49 21.08
CA ASP A 502 0.75 10.53 21.68
C ASP A 502 0.86 9.55 22.84
N GLU A 503 -0.19 9.44 23.65
CA GLU A 503 -0.24 8.49 24.76
C GLU A 503 -0.29 7.05 24.25
N ARG A 504 -1.04 6.78 23.17
CA ARG A 504 -1.04 5.46 22.52
C ARG A 504 0.35 5.09 22.01
N ILE A 505 1.01 6.01 21.32
CA ILE A 505 2.38 5.83 20.82
C ILE A 505 3.33 5.46 21.97
N ALA A 506 3.29 6.20 23.06
CA ALA A 506 4.17 5.95 24.20
C ALA A 506 3.95 4.55 24.80
N LYS A 507 2.69 4.11 24.91
CA LYS A 507 2.34 2.78 25.45
C LYS A 507 2.78 1.65 24.52
N TYR A 508 2.53 1.76 23.22
CA TYR A 508 2.97 0.74 22.26
C TYR A 508 4.49 0.68 22.12
N ARG A 509 5.21 1.80 22.24
CA ARG A 509 6.67 1.78 22.25
C ARG A 509 7.22 1.03 23.47
N LYS A 510 6.67 1.30 24.66
CA LYS A 510 7.06 0.59 25.87
C LYS A 510 6.72 -0.90 25.80
N PHE A 511 5.57 -1.26 25.23
CA PHE A 511 5.20 -2.65 24.97
C PHE A 511 6.22 -3.36 24.06
N GLN A 512 6.67 -2.71 22.98
CA GLN A 512 7.68 -3.29 22.08
C GLN A 512 9.04 -3.52 22.79
N GLU A 513 9.43 -2.63 23.70
CA GLU A 513 10.64 -2.82 24.52
C GLU A 513 10.54 -4.09 25.38
N ILE A 514 9.38 -4.33 25.99
CA ILE A 514 9.14 -5.52 26.82
C ILE A 514 9.18 -6.79 25.95
N ILE A 515 8.48 -6.80 24.82
CA ILE A 515 8.49 -7.96 23.90
C ILE A 515 9.90 -8.26 23.39
N ALA A 516 10.65 -7.22 23.00
CA ALA A 516 12.03 -7.38 22.55
C ALA A 516 12.92 -7.93 23.67
N ALA A 517 12.72 -7.49 24.91
CA ALA A 517 13.46 -8.01 26.04
C ALA A 517 13.12 -9.47 26.36
N ASP A 518 11.85 -9.88 26.27
CA ASP A 518 11.38 -11.21 26.68
C ASP A 518 11.54 -12.30 25.60
N VAL A 519 11.66 -11.91 24.34
CA VAL A 519 11.84 -12.81 23.17
C VAL A 519 10.79 -13.93 23.11
N PRO A 520 9.47 -13.66 23.20
CA PRO A 520 8.45 -14.70 23.11
C PRO A 520 8.33 -15.30 21.70
N ALA A 521 8.82 -14.58 20.71
CA ALA A 521 8.93 -15.00 19.32
C ALA A 521 10.18 -14.39 18.66
N ILE A 522 10.62 -14.96 17.53
CA ILE A 522 11.64 -14.38 16.67
C ILE A 522 10.93 -13.78 15.47
N PHE A 523 10.84 -12.46 15.42
CA PHE A 523 10.32 -11.72 14.28
C PHE A 523 11.35 -11.77 13.14
N LEU A 524 10.91 -12.06 11.93
CA LEU A 524 11.80 -12.26 10.78
C LEU A 524 11.65 -11.14 9.76
N TYR A 525 10.51 -11.09 9.09
CA TYR A 525 10.26 -10.10 8.05
C TYR A 525 8.76 -9.82 7.86
N SER A 526 8.48 -8.73 7.14
CA SER A 526 7.20 -8.41 6.54
C SER A 526 7.31 -8.62 5.03
N PRO A 527 6.39 -9.40 4.41
CA PRO A 527 6.41 -9.61 2.96
C PRO A 527 5.96 -8.36 2.22
N THR A 528 6.33 -8.28 0.94
CA THR A 528 5.84 -7.25 0.03
C THR A 528 4.84 -7.84 -0.96
N TYR A 529 3.89 -6.98 -1.37
CA TYR A 529 2.98 -7.22 -2.46
C TYR A 529 3.58 -6.62 -3.73
N THR A 530 4.06 -7.46 -4.65
CA THR A 530 4.64 -6.98 -5.89
C THR A 530 3.54 -6.68 -6.90
N TYR A 531 3.37 -5.40 -7.23
CA TYR A 531 2.49 -4.90 -8.27
C TYR A 531 3.30 -4.47 -9.48
N VAL A 532 2.89 -4.89 -10.68
CA VAL A 532 3.63 -4.62 -11.93
C VAL A 532 2.72 -3.91 -12.91
N GLN A 533 3.18 -2.78 -13.46
CA GLN A 533 2.42 -2.01 -14.45
C GLN A 533 3.31 -1.45 -15.57
N SER A 534 2.70 -1.14 -16.71
CA SER A 534 3.36 -0.45 -17.82
C SER A 534 3.87 0.93 -17.39
N GLN A 535 5.06 1.31 -17.85
CA GLN A 535 5.62 2.66 -17.66
C GLN A 535 4.78 3.78 -18.30
N GLU A 536 3.83 3.44 -19.18
CA GLU A 536 2.89 4.40 -19.75
C GLU A 536 1.94 4.95 -18.68
N LEU A 537 1.57 4.13 -17.68
CA LEU A 537 0.72 4.56 -16.57
C LEU A 537 1.55 5.40 -15.61
N LYS A 538 1.03 6.57 -15.29
CA LYS A 538 1.60 7.53 -14.34
C LYS A 538 0.62 7.80 -13.21
N GLY A 539 1.12 8.43 -12.14
CA GLY A 539 0.28 8.85 -11.00
C GLY A 539 0.04 7.75 -9.97
N PHE A 540 0.60 6.55 -10.16
CA PHE A 540 0.63 5.55 -9.09
C PHE A 540 1.48 6.07 -7.93
N SER A 541 0.93 5.95 -6.73
CA SER A 541 1.66 6.15 -5.47
C SER A 541 1.15 5.12 -4.46
N GLY A 542 2.04 4.58 -3.66
CA GLY A 542 1.74 3.59 -2.65
C GLY A 542 3.03 2.96 -2.14
N THR A 543 3.14 2.85 -0.83
CA THR A 543 4.28 2.21 -0.16
C THR A 543 3.83 1.01 0.67
N MET A 544 2.54 0.96 1.00
CA MET A 544 1.92 -0.06 1.82
C MET A 544 0.58 -0.50 1.23
N ALA A 545 0.20 -1.74 1.45
CA ALA A 545 -1.11 -2.28 1.16
C ALA A 545 -1.59 -3.10 2.37
N VAL A 546 -2.52 -2.56 3.14
CA VAL A 546 -3.18 -3.27 4.24
C VAL A 546 -3.99 -4.43 3.66
N GLU A 547 -4.70 -4.13 2.58
CA GLU A 547 -5.36 -5.09 1.69
C GLU A 547 -4.82 -4.94 0.26
N PRO A 548 -4.83 -5.98 -0.59
CA PRO A 548 -4.41 -5.87 -1.99
C PRO A 548 -5.09 -4.74 -2.76
N ALA A 549 -6.34 -4.44 -2.43
CA ALA A 549 -7.15 -3.39 -3.03
C ALA A 549 -6.62 -1.97 -2.78
N ASP A 550 -5.81 -1.77 -1.73
CA ASP A 550 -5.26 -0.44 -1.39
C ASP A 550 -4.28 0.08 -2.44
N ARG A 551 -3.76 -0.78 -3.33
CA ARG A 551 -3.00 -0.31 -4.49
C ARG A 551 -3.80 0.67 -5.36
N PHE A 552 -5.13 0.68 -5.25
CA PHE A 552 -6.03 1.58 -5.96
C PHE A 552 -6.33 2.88 -5.22
N ASP A 553 -5.79 3.13 -4.03
CA ASP A 553 -6.11 4.35 -3.26
C ASP A 553 -5.77 5.63 -4.04
N SER A 554 -4.71 5.59 -4.84
CA SER A 554 -4.34 6.69 -5.74
C SER A 554 -4.99 6.64 -7.13
N ILE A 555 -5.96 5.75 -7.38
CA ILE A 555 -6.51 5.44 -8.72
C ILE A 555 -7.07 6.68 -9.44
N SER A 556 -7.66 7.61 -8.73
CA SER A 556 -8.18 8.85 -9.30
C SER A 556 -7.09 9.76 -9.87
N HIS A 557 -5.83 9.54 -9.47
CA HIS A 557 -4.66 10.27 -9.96
C HIS A 557 -3.91 9.52 -11.08
N TRP A 558 -4.32 8.30 -11.41
CA TRP A 558 -3.68 7.54 -12.47
C TRP A 558 -4.05 8.09 -13.84
N TYR A 559 -3.06 8.27 -14.71
CA TYR A 559 -3.27 8.81 -16.05
C TYR A 559 -2.36 8.18 -17.10
N LEU A 560 -2.85 8.15 -18.33
CA LEU A 560 -2.14 7.69 -19.53
C LEU A 560 -1.88 8.84 -20.52
N LYS A 561 -2.59 9.95 -20.37
CA LYS A 561 -2.50 11.11 -21.26
C LYS A 561 -1.99 12.33 -20.52
N THR A 562 -1.14 13.10 -21.20
CA THR A 562 -0.60 14.34 -20.66
C THR A 562 -0.71 15.49 -21.67
N LYS A 563 -0.76 16.70 -21.16
CA LYS A 563 -0.57 17.93 -21.93
C LYS A 563 0.68 18.61 -21.41
N ASN A 564 1.50 19.07 -22.35
CA ASN A 564 2.64 19.90 -22.03
C ASN A 564 2.16 21.33 -21.72
N THR A 565 2.44 21.82 -20.54
CA THR A 565 2.16 23.20 -20.13
C THR A 565 3.45 23.85 -19.65
N LEU A 566 3.69 25.11 -20.09
CA LEU A 566 4.77 25.91 -19.52
C LEU A 566 4.25 26.59 -18.26
N LYS A 567 4.92 26.38 -17.16
CA LYS A 567 4.64 27.09 -15.91
C LYS A 567 5.61 28.24 -15.79
N TRP A 568 5.06 29.45 -15.68
CA TRP A 568 5.81 30.70 -15.48
C TRP A 568 6.14 30.90 -14.01
#